data_b6bae39514759191bb044af3b0edf0ed
#
_entry.id   b6bae39514759191bb044af3b0edf0ed
#
_cell.length_a   1.000
_cell.length_b   1.000
_cell.length_c   1.000
_cell.angle_alpha   90.00
_cell.angle_beta   90.00
_cell.angle_gamma   90.00
#
_symmetry.space_group_name_H-M   'P 1'
#
loop_
_entity.id
_entity.type
_entity.pdbx_description
1 polymer ?
#
loop_
_entity_poly.entity_id
_entity_poly.type
_entity_poly.pdbx_seq_one_letter_code
_entity_poly.pdbx_strand_id
1 'polypeptide(L)'
;HKRGRKMEESLMLLKEKFHLKDTDAGQYSPLVLAYLGDAAYEILIRTIVVSEGNMQVNKLHKKSSALVKAAAQAEFLMAIEGDLTEEEHAVYKRGRNAKSFSMAKNATMKDYRMATGFEALMGYLYLSGRTERMVDLVALAMTKTGKADSGDMEKQKEENSDEI
;
A
#
# COMPACT_ATOMS: atom_id res chain seq x y z
N HIS A 1 -15.88 11.53 -6.33
CA HIS A 1 -16.66 10.34 -6.72
C HIS A 1 -16.33 9.75 -8.10
N LYS A 2 -15.81 10.51 -9.06
CA LYS A 2 -15.47 9.99 -10.40
C LYS A 2 -14.08 9.32 -10.51
N ARG A 3 -13.14 9.60 -9.60
CA ARG A 3 -11.76 9.06 -9.67
C ARG A 3 -11.62 7.63 -9.14
N GLY A 4 -12.32 7.26 -8.08
CA GLY A 4 -12.28 5.91 -7.52
C GLY A 4 -12.84 4.84 -8.46
N ARG A 5 -13.84 5.18 -9.26
CA ARG A 5 -14.48 4.26 -10.21
C ARG A 5 -13.52 3.76 -11.31
N LYS A 6 -12.52 4.56 -11.73
CA LYS A 6 -11.68 4.21 -12.87
C LYS A 6 -10.71 3.05 -12.61
N MET A 7 -10.21 2.87 -11.37
CA MET A 7 -9.35 1.72 -11.04
C MET A 7 -10.16 0.45 -10.81
N GLU A 8 -11.35 0.56 -10.19
CA GLU A 8 -12.31 -0.54 -10.09
C GLU A 8 -12.80 -0.99 -11.47
N GLU A 9 -13.06 -0.04 -12.37
CA GLU A 9 -13.40 -0.30 -13.76
C GLU A 9 -12.26 -1.04 -14.50
N SER A 10 -10.99 -0.70 -14.25
CA SER A 10 -9.84 -1.39 -14.84
C SER A 10 -9.72 -2.83 -14.38
N LEU A 11 -9.95 -3.10 -13.09
CA LEU A 11 -9.97 -4.46 -12.55
C LEU A 11 -11.15 -5.27 -13.12
N MET A 12 -12.32 -4.67 -13.22
CA MET A 12 -13.50 -5.30 -13.83
C MET A 12 -13.26 -5.63 -15.30
N LEU A 13 -12.65 -4.70 -16.05
CA LEU A 13 -12.31 -4.91 -17.46
C LEU A 13 -11.33 -6.07 -17.62
N LEU A 14 -10.31 -6.17 -16.75
CA LEU A 14 -9.36 -7.28 -16.74
C LEU A 14 -10.06 -8.62 -16.51
N LYS A 15 -10.92 -8.69 -15.50
CA LYS A 15 -11.71 -9.89 -15.18
C LYS A 15 -12.59 -10.32 -16.34
N GLU A 16 -13.26 -9.36 -16.98
CA GLU A 16 -14.14 -9.61 -18.13
C GLU A 16 -13.37 -10.09 -19.36
N LYS A 17 -12.30 -9.39 -19.72
CA LYS A 17 -11.51 -9.71 -20.94
C LYS A 17 -10.81 -11.07 -20.87
N PHE A 18 -10.34 -11.43 -19.69
CA PHE A 18 -9.63 -12.70 -19.47
C PHE A 18 -10.51 -13.81 -18.89
N HIS A 19 -11.80 -13.58 -18.77
CA HIS A 19 -12.77 -14.54 -18.23
C HIS A 19 -12.35 -15.08 -16.85
N LEU A 20 -11.87 -14.18 -15.98
CA LEU A 20 -11.41 -14.56 -14.65
C LEU A 20 -12.59 -14.93 -13.75
N LYS A 21 -12.39 -15.94 -12.91
CA LYS A 21 -13.39 -16.31 -11.91
C LYS A 21 -13.56 -15.20 -10.90
N ASP A 22 -14.81 -14.89 -10.57
CA ASP A 22 -15.15 -13.97 -9.49
C ASP A 22 -15.11 -14.73 -8.16
N THR A 23 -13.94 -14.72 -7.53
CA THR A 23 -13.71 -15.37 -6.24
C THR A 23 -13.66 -14.32 -5.15
N ASP A 24 -14.32 -14.60 -4.02
CA ASP A 24 -14.21 -13.75 -2.83
C ASP A 24 -12.74 -13.64 -2.40
N ALA A 25 -12.24 -12.41 -2.31
CA ALA A 25 -10.86 -12.12 -1.93
C ALA A 25 -10.48 -12.75 -0.57
N GLY A 26 -11.43 -12.85 0.35
CA GLY A 26 -11.22 -13.48 1.66
C GLY A 26 -10.93 -14.98 1.61
N GLN A 27 -11.22 -15.65 0.49
CA GLN A 27 -10.96 -17.09 0.32
C GLN A 27 -9.54 -17.41 -0.15
N TYR A 28 -8.79 -16.42 -0.62
CA TYR A 28 -7.39 -16.62 -0.98
C TYR A 28 -6.52 -16.79 0.26
N SER A 29 -5.46 -17.58 0.13
CA SER A 29 -4.48 -17.69 1.21
C SER A 29 -3.78 -16.34 1.45
N PRO A 30 -3.35 -16.06 2.69
CA PRO A 30 -2.70 -14.79 2.99
C PRO A 30 -1.42 -14.55 2.18
N LEU A 31 -0.65 -15.58 1.86
CA LEU A 31 0.56 -15.44 1.03
C LEU A 31 0.23 -15.15 -0.44
N VAL A 32 -0.88 -15.65 -0.96
CA VAL A 32 -1.37 -15.31 -2.31
C VAL A 32 -1.82 -13.85 -2.34
N LEU A 33 -2.53 -13.39 -1.32
CA LEU A 33 -2.91 -11.99 -1.20
C LEU A 33 -1.68 -11.07 -1.08
N ALA A 34 -0.69 -11.47 -0.30
CA ALA A 34 0.57 -10.73 -0.16
C ALA A 34 1.35 -10.66 -1.48
N TYR A 35 1.39 -11.73 -2.23
CA TYR A 35 2.00 -11.77 -3.57
C TYR A 35 1.40 -10.69 -4.49
N LEU A 36 0.09 -10.58 -4.53
CA LEU A 36 -0.59 -9.55 -5.32
C LEU A 36 -0.44 -8.16 -4.70
N GLY A 37 -0.54 -8.07 -3.39
CA GLY A 37 -0.44 -6.82 -2.64
C GLY A 37 0.93 -6.17 -2.72
N ASP A 38 1.99 -6.94 -2.84
CA ASP A 38 3.34 -6.44 -3.13
C ASP A 38 3.35 -5.61 -4.42
N ALA A 39 2.80 -6.14 -5.51
CA ALA A 39 2.70 -5.44 -6.78
C ALA A 39 1.77 -4.24 -6.73
N ALA A 40 0.60 -4.36 -6.11
CA ALA A 40 -0.37 -3.28 -6.00
C ALA A 40 0.18 -2.10 -5.19
N TYR A 41 0.84 -2.36 -4.09
CA TYR A 41 1.51 -1.35 -3.27
C TYR A 41 2.67 -0.71 -4.02
N GLU A 42 3.48 -1.48 -4.70
CA GLU A 42 4.62 -0.99 -5.49
C GLU A 42 4.17 -0.03 -6.60
N ILE A 43 3.11 -0.34 -7.33
CA ILE A 43 2.54 0.56 -8.34
C ILE A 43 2.09 1.87 -7.71
N LEU A 44 1.43 1.84 -6.56
CA LEU A 44 1.02 3.03 -5.83
C LEU A 44 2.21 3.91 -5.47
N ILE A 45 3.24 3.32 -4.87
CA ILE A 45 4.45 4.04 -4.45
C ILE A 45 5.21 4.61 -5.64
N ARG A 46 5.41 3.85 -6.70
CA ARG A 46 6.08 4.33 -7.91
C ARG A 46 5.31 5.46 -8.58
N THR A 47 4.00 5.40 -8.59
CA THR A 47 3.15 6.49 -9.10
C THR A 47 3.37 7.78 -8.30
N ILE A 48 3.41 7.70 -6.98
CA ILE A 48 3.70 8.84 -6.10
C ILE A 48 5.10 9.42 -6.39
N VAL A 49 6.11 8.56 -6.46
CA VAL A 49 7.51 8.98 -6.69
C VAL A 49 7.69 9.62 -8.07
N VAL A 50 7.10 9.06 -9.11
CA VAL A 50 7.15 9.60 -10.49
C VAL A 50 6.45 10.95 -10.56
N SER A 51 5.39 11.18 -9.79
CA SER A 51 4.66 12.46 -9.78
C SER A 51 5.47 13.63 -9.25
N GLU A 52 6.57 13.37 -8.54
CA GLU A 52 7.49 14.42 -8.06
C GLU A 52 8.30 15.05 -9.20
N GLY A 53 8.34 14.45 -10.37
CA GLY A 53 8.98 14.99 -11.58
C GLY A 53 9.97 14.03 -12.22
N ASN A 54 10.52 14.47 -13.36
CA ASN A 54 11.56 13.73 -14.07
C ASN A 54 12.86 13.68 -13.25
N MET A 55 13.26 12.48 -12.87
CA MET A 55 14.50 12.20 -12.17
C MET A 55 15.24 11.06 -12.85
N GLN A 56 16.54 10.92 -12.53
CA GLN A 56 17.29 9.74 -12.94
C GLN A 56 16.67 8.48 -12.32
N VAL A 57 16.63 7.40 -13.09
CA VAL A 57 16.02 6.11 -12.67
C VAL A 57 16.59 5.60 -11.36
N ASN A 58 17.91 5.74 -11.14
CA ASN A 58 18.53 5.32 -9.88
C ASN A 58 17.99 6.09 -8.67
N LYS A 59 17.69 7.38 -8.84
CA LYS A 59 17.08 8.20 -7.79
C LYS A 59 15.64 7.78 -7.51
N LEU A 60 14.88 7.45 -8.55
CA LEU A 60 13.51 6.92 -8.43
C LEU A 60 13.52 5.58 -7.66
N HIS A 61 14.42 4.66 -8.01
CA HIS A 61 14.58 3.39 -7.30
C HIS A 61 14.92 3.57 -5.82
N LYS A 62 15.82 4.50 -5.51
CA LYS A 62 16.21 4.80 -4.12
C LYS A 62 15.04 5.33 -3.30
N LYS A 63 14.24 6.24 -3.87
CA LYS A 63 13.05 6.80 -3.21
C LYS A 63 11.97 5.76 -3.00
N SER A 64 11.64 4.96 -4.02
CA SER A 64 10.62 3.92 -3.90
C SER A 64 11.06 2.79 -2.96
N SER A 65 12.32 2.36 -2.99
CA SER A 65 12.85 1.33 -2.09
C SER A 65 12.74 1.73 -0.62
N ALA A 66 12.93 3.00 -0.30
CA ALA A 66 12.78 3.52 1.06
C ALA A 66 11.35 3.34 1.62
N LEU A 67 10.35 3.26 0.75
CA LEU A 67 8.94 3.12 1.10
C LEU A 67 8.40 1.68 0.96
N VAL A 68 9.09 0.82 0.21
CA VAL A 68 8.64 -0.56 -0.02
C VAL A 68 9.42 -1.61 0.76
N LYS A 69 10.54 -1.27 1.38
CA LYS A 69 11.28 -2.21 2.23
C LYS A 69 10.44 -2.67 3.42
N ALA A 70 10.74 -3.86 3.93
CA ALA A 70 9.96 -4.49 5.02
C ALA A 70 9.83 -3.58 6.26
N ALA A 71 10.91 -2.92 6.67
CA ALA A 71 10.88 -2.00 7.81
C ALA A 71 9.91 -0.82 7.60
N ALA A 72 9.84 -0.26 6.39
CA ALA A 72 8.91 0.83 6.06
C ALA A 72 7.46 0.36 6.07
N GLN A 73 7.18 -0.80 5.50
CA GLN A 73 5.84 -1.39 5.51
C GLN A 73 5.39 -1.74 6.94
N ALA A 74 6.28 -2.27 7.77
CA ALA A 74 6.01 -2.53 9.18
C ALA A 74 5.69 -1.25 9.95
N GLU A 75 6.44 -0.17 9.73
CA GLU A 75 6.19 1.14 10.32
C GLU A 75 4.83 1.70 9.89
N PHE A 76 4.48 1.60 8.61
CA PHE A 76 3.19 2.03 8.09
C PHE A 76 2.04 1.27 8.74
N LEU A 77 2.17 -0.04 8.84
CA LEU A 77 1.14 -0.83 9.49
C LEU A 77 0.95 -0.47 10.96
N MET A 78 2.03 -0.32 11.72
CA MET A 78 1.94 0.10 13.12
C MET A 78 1.23 1.44 13.27
N ALA A 79 1.47 2.36 12.34
CA ALA A 79 0.83 3.68 12.37
C ALA A 79 -0.68 3.64 12.12
N ILE A 80 -1.18 2.70 11.33
CA ILE A 80 -2.59 2.59 10.93
C ILE A 80 -3.36 1.43 11.58
N GLU A 81 -2.72 0.60 12.37
CA GLU A 81 -3.35 -0.61 12.92
C GLU A 81 -4.64 -0.30 13.68
N GLY A 82 -4.66 0.80 14.43
CA GLY A 82 -5.85 1.28 15.15
C GLY A 82 -6.97 1.81 14.25
N ASP A 83 -6.69 2.08 12.99
CA ASP A 83 -7.65 2.60 12.01
C ASP A 83 -8.26 1.49 11.12
N LEU A 84 -7.78 0.26 11.26
CA LEU A 84 -8.29 -0.88 10.51
C LEU A 84 -9.65 -1.32 11.01
N THR A 85 -10.53 -1.72 10.09
CA THR A 85 -11.76 -2.43 10.45
C THR A 85 -11.41 -3.82 11.00
N GLU A 86 -12.37 -4.48 11.66
CA GLU A 86 -12.19 -5.87 12.14
C GLU A 86 -11.81 -6.82 11.00
N GLU A 87 -12.45 -6.68 9.84
CA GLU A 87 -12.18 -7.47 8.65
C GLU A 87 -10.76 -7.23 8.12
N GLU A 88 -10.36 -5.97 7.98
CA GLU A 88 -9.02 -5.58 7.56
C GLU A 88 -7.94 -6.09 8.53
N HIS A 89 -8.19 -5.95 9.81
CA HIS A 89 -7.28 -6.42 10.85
C HIS A 89 -7.14 -7.95 10.84
N ALA A 90 -8.23 -8.69 10.60
CA ALA A 90 -8.18 -10.14 10.46
C ALA A 90 -7.34 -10.59 9.26
N VAL A 91 -7.47 -9.93 8.12
CA VAL A 91 -6.63 -10.19 6.93
C VAL A 91 -5.15 -9.92 7.23
N TYR A 92 -4.86 -8.79 7.84
CA TYR A 92 -3.50 -8.45 8.27
C TYR A 92 -2.91 -9.53 9.18
N LYS A 93 -3.62 -9.93 10.23
CA LYS A 93 -3.15 -10.95 11.18
C LYS A 93 -2.87 -12.29 10.51
N ARG A 94 -3.71 -12.70 9.59
CA ARG A 94 -3.50 -13.94 8.83
C ARG A 94 -2.21 -13.89 8.00
N GLY A 95 -1.93 -12.76 7.36
CA GLY A 95 -0.68 -12.54 6.62
C GLY A 95 0.54 -12.53 7.54
N ARG A 96 0.46 -11.82 8.65
CA ARG A 96 1.51 -11.76 9.68
C ARG A 96 1.86 -13.15 10.23
N ASN A 97 0.86 -13.98 10.43
CA ASN A 97 1.00 -15.31 11.04
C ASN A 97 1.28 -16.41 10.01
N ALA A 98 1.24 -16.11 8.71
CA ALA A 98 1.54 -17.08 7.68
C ALA A 98 3.00 -17.50 7.71
N LYS A 99 3.26 -18.80 7.53
CA LYS A 99 4.61 -19.34 7.45
C LYS A 99 5.19 -19.11 6.05
N SER A 100 6.30 -18.38 5.99
CA SER A 100 7.07 -18.20 4.77
C SER A 100 8.51 -18.64 5.01
N PHE A 101 9.12 -19.24 4.00
CA PHE A 101 10.49 -19.76 4.07
C PHE A 101 11.54 -18.77 3.55
N SER A 102 11.11 -17.66 2.95
CA SER A 102 12.03 -16.64 2.43
C SER A 102 11.92 -15.35 3.22
N MET A 103 13.08 -14.79 3.57
CA MET A 103 13.17 -13.51 4.25
C MET A 103 14.18 -12.64 3.48
N ALA A 104 13.84 -11.36 3.28
CA ALA A 104 14.75 -10.42 2.66
C ALA A 104 16.00 -10.21 3.52
N LYS A 105 17.15 -10.01 2.88
CA LYS A 105 18.39 -9.62 3.58
C LYS A 105 18.14 -8.34 4.38
N ASN A 106 18.70 -8.27 5.58
CA ASN A 106 18.66 -7.12 6.49
C ASN A 106 17.26 -6.79 7.08
N ALA A 107 16.25 -7.64 6.87
CA ALA A 107 14.97 -7.50 7.56
C ALA A 107 14.99 -8.29 8.87
N THR A 108 14.38 -7.72 9.93
CA THR A 108 14.07 -8.50 11.13
C THR A 108 12.89 -9.43 10.86
N MET A 109 12.77 -10.52 11.61
CA MET A 109 11.62 -11.44 11.48
C MET A 109 10.30 -10.72 11.75
N LYS A 110 10.28 -9.83 12.73
CA LYS A 110 9.11 -9.01 13.06
C LYS A 110 8.71 -8.13 11.88
N ASP A 111 9.63 -7.37 11.32
CA ASP A 111 9.37 -6.48 10.19
C ASP A 111 8.90 -7.27 8.97
N TYR A 112 9.54 -8.39 8.69
CA TYR A 112 9.15 -9.28 7.60
C TYR A 112 7.70 -9.77 7.73
N ARG A 113 7.32 -10.25 8.90
CA ARG A 113 5.96 -10.72 9.15
C ARG A 113 4.92 -9.62 9.06
N MET A 114 5.23 -8.45 9.61
CA MET A 114 4.35 -7.29 9.53
C MET A 114 4.20 -6.80 8.08
N ALA A 115 5.29 -6.77 7.31
CA ALA A 115 5.26 -6.44 5.90
C ALA A 115 4.41 -7.42 5.09
N THR A 116 4.54 -8.72 5.35
CA THR A 116 3.70 -9.75 4.71
C THR A 116 2.23 -9.53 5.03
N GLY A 117 1.90 -9.20 6.27
CA GLY A 117 0.54 -8.86 6.69
C GLY A 117 0.01 -7.60 6.02
N PHE A 118 0.84 -6.57 5.92
CA PHE A 118 0.51 -5.34 5.21
C PHE A 118 0.24 -5.59 3.72
N GLU A 119 1.09 -6.35 3.06
CA GLU A 119 0.92 -6.72 1.66
C GLU A 119 -0.33 -7.58 1.45
N ALA A 120 -0.63 -8.51 2.36
CA ALA A 120 -1.87 -9.28 2.31
C ALA A 120 -3.11 -8.38 2.40
N LEU A 121 -3.08 -7.36 3.26
CA LEU A 121 -4.14 -6.36 3.34
C LEU A 121 -4.27 -5.56 2.04
N MET A 122 -3.16 -5.12 1.46
CA MET A 122 -3.17 -4.41 0.17
C MET A 122 -3.76 -5.27 -0.95
N GLY A 123 -3.36 -6.51 -1.05
CA GLY A 123 -3.90 -7.46 -2.03
C GLY A 123 -5.39 -7.73 -1.85
N TYR A 124 -5.82 -7.86 -0.61
CA TYR A 124 -7.23 -8.03 -0.27
C TYR A 124 -8.09 -6.83 -0.71
N LEU A 125 -7.65 -5.62 -0.39
CA LEU A 125 -8.37 -4.40 -0.77
C LEU A 125 -8.39 -4.21 -2.29
N TYR A 126 -7.29 -4.49 -2.96
CA TYR A 126 -7.21 -4.43 -4.41
C TYR A 126 -8.19 -5.42 -5.07
N LEU A 127 -8.17 -6.68 -4.70
CA LEU A 127 -9.07 -7.72 -5.26
C LEU A 127 -10.54 -7.50 -4.91
N SER A 128 -10.80 -6.88 -3.78
CA SER A 128 -12.18 -6.54 -3.35
C SER A 128 -12.75 -5.30 -4.04
N GLY A 129 -11.99 -4.66 -4.94
CA GLY A 129 -12.40 -3.41 -5.57
C GLY A 129 -12.37 -2.20 -4.63
N ARG A 130 -11.68 -2.30 -3.49
CA ARG A 130 -11.58 -1.22 -2.48
C ARG A 130 -10.28 -0.43 -2.64
N THR A 131 -9.95 -0.03 -3.85
CA THR A 131 -8.72 0.72 -4.15
C THR A 131 -8.70 2.07 -3.45
N GLU A 132 -9.83 2.76 -3.33
CA GLU A 132 -9.92 4.01 -2.58
C GLU A 132 -9.50 3.82 -1.12
N ARG A 133 -10.00 2.78 -0.46
CA ARG A 133 -9.60 2.44 0.91
C ARG A 133 -8.12 2.14 1.02
N MET A 134 -7.55 1.40 0.06
CA MET A 134 -6.11 1.12 0.00
C MET A 134 -5.29 2.41 -0.08
N VAL A 135 -5.67 3.33 -0.95
CA VAL A 135 -5.02 4.63 -1.11
C VAL A 135 -5.15 5.47 0.17
N ASP A 136 -6.33 5.52 0.78
CA ASP A 136 -6.57 6.25 2.02
C ASP A 136 -5.70 5.74 3.17
N LEU A 137 -5.57 4.43 3.32
CA LEU A 137 -4.73 3.83 4.36
C LEU A 137 -3.24 4.15 4.15
N VAL A 138 -2.76 4.09 2.91
CA VAL A 138 -1.36 4.46 2.61
C VAL A 138 -1.11 5.95 2.85
N ALA A 139 -2.02 6.81 2.42
CA ALA A 139 -1.93 8.26 2.68
C ALA A 139 -1.91 8.56 4.18
N LEU A 140 -2.77 7.90 4.95
CA LEU A 140 -2.81 8.03 6.41
C LEU A 140 -1.50 7.57 7.05
N ALA A 141 -0.95 6.43 6.61
CA ALA A 141 0.32 5.92 7.09
C ALA A 141 1.47 6.89 6.80
N MET A 142 1.53 7.45 5.60
CA MET A 142 2.54 8.43 5.22
C MET A 142 2.44 9.70 6.06
N THR A 143 1.24 10.20 6.32
CA THR A 143 1.01 11.35 7.19
C THR A 143 1.45 11.07 8.63
N LYS A 144 1.02 9.95 9.20
CA LYS A 144 1.35 9.59 10.60
C LYS A 144 2.84 9.31 10.83
N THR A 145 3.56 8.88 9.82
CA THR A 145 5.01 8.60 9.89
C THR A 145 5.89 9.75 9.43
N GLY A 146 5.29 10.89 9.06
CA GLY A 146 6.03 12.05 8.57
C GLY A 146 6.67 11.89 7.19
N LYS A 147 6.22 10.90 6.42
CA LYS A 147 6.71 10.62 5.05
C LYS A 147 5.80 11.18 3.96
N ALA A 148 4.80 12.00 4.33
CA ALA A 148 4.02 12.78 3.38
C ALA A 148 4.94 13.79 2.68
N ASP A 149 4.68 14.01 1.38
CA ASP A 149 5.55 14.75 0.49
C ASP A 149 5.85 16.16 1.00
N SER A 150 7.12 16.57 0.99
CA SER A 150 7.58 17.89 1.39
C SER A 150 6.92 19.04 0.61
N GLY A 151 6.41 18.78 -0.59
CA GLY A 151 5.68 19.77 -1.39
C GLY A 151 4.35 20.23 -0.79
N ASP A 152 3.65 19.37 -0.06
CA ASP A 152 2.40 19.74 0.59
C ASP A 152 2.60 20.50 1.90
N MET A 153 3.75 20.31 2.56
CA MET A 153 4.10 21.05 3.77
C MET A 153 4.54 22.49 3.48
N GLU A 154 5.14 22.75 2.32
CA GLU A 154 5.50 24.12 1.90
C GLU A 154 4.27 24.92 1.51
N LYS A 155 3.31 24.32 0.79
CA LYS A 155 2.04 24.96 0.44
C LYS A 155 1.20 25.35 1.66
N GLN A 156 1.14 24.50 2.68
CA GLN A 156 0.43 24.80 3.93
C GLN A 156 1.12 25.92 4.74
N LYS A 157 2.44 26.08 4.61
CA LYS A 157 3.17 27.18 5.25
C LYS A 157 2.96 28.52 4.53
N GLU A 158 2.85 28.50 3.21
CA GLU A 158 2.56 29.70 2.43
C GLU A 158 1.11 30.18 2.64
N GLU A 159 0.13 29.28 2.65
CA GLU A 159 -1.27 29.63 2.96
C GLU A 159 -1.47 30.17 4.36
N ASN A 160 -0.72 29.70 5.36
CA ASN A 160 -0.78 30.20 6.74
C ASN A 160 0.04 31.48 6.96
N SER A 161 0.91 31.88 6.03
CA SER A 161 1.67 33.13 6.13
C SER A 161 0.95 34.33 5.49
N ASP A 162 -0.05 34.07 4.63
CA ASP A 162 -0.85 35.10 3.99
C ASP A 162 -2.10 35.51 4.82
N GLU A 163 -2.36 34.85 5.95
CA GLU A 163 -3.47 35.16 6.88
C GLU A 163 -3.05 36.00 8.13
N ILE A 164 -1.85 36.60 8.13
CA ILE A 164 -1.41 37.52 9.17
C ILE A 164 -1.24 38.96 8.54
#